data_3fc187bfef951e77c38cba8f627c0381
#
_entry.id   3fc187bfef951e77c38cba8f627c0381
#
_cell.length_a   1.000
_cell.length_b   1.000
_cell.length_c   1.000
_cell.angle_alpha   90.00
_cell.angle_beta   90.00
_cell.angle_gamma   90.00
#
_symmetry.space_group_name_H-M   'P 1'
#
loop_
_entity.id
_entity.type
_entity.pdbx_description
1 polymer ?
#
loop_
_entity_poly.entity_id
_entity_poly.type
_entity_poly.pdbx_seq_one_letter_code
_entity_poly.pdbx_strand_id
1 'polypeptide(L)'
;MQRSTYLRISTGVFSALALAAPGCDDGSDDSPPEEVVGEQADLLDPPTRDPGLHLRGIDDDFTDAADEHGVPVQLLQAIGHVETQWQMVEGLSEFEGQEPAFGIMALRGENLRQGAALAGDSVDRVKTERRANLRAAAALLSAWADELKIEREDLGAWAPVVARYSGIPESLPDVQANYVHNDVYARMRAGVALRDLAGAEVAKLKPIEALPDFIKAINPQASPGPDYAGSVWHPSPNYSSRPGGAPGTIKMVIIHSCEGAYSGCWGWLVNTQAGVSAHYVVKEDGSEISQLVKEANKAWHIGATYDCKLNSSKECGVSGYNANGFTIGIEHAGFAKQASWNANLINNSAKLVCDMSKAHNIPRDKYHVVAHGQLQPYNRIDPGPNWPWASYIAKINEYCGGNPAPPPPPPPPAGGTIIIDSNNANNDAAVAKVAVSANWTSTSATPGYYGSGYWFAETEAISDAAEFSFYLPAAATKTVDAWWTAGTNRSETAPFVAFNAGGTKLGTVNANQTTNGGKWVQLGTFSFTAGWNKVVLSRWTTAGKVVIADAVRVR
;
A
#
# COMPACT_ATOMS: atom_id res chain seq x y z
N MET A 1 -20.03 37.75 51.90
CA MET A 1 -21.36 37.42 52.48
C MET A 1 -22.13 36.56 51.52
N GLN A 2 -22.58 35.45 52.07
CA GLN A 2 -23.59 34.50 51.55
C GLN A 2 -23.21 33.69 50.29
N ARG A 3 -23.29 32.47 50.33
CA ARG A 3 -23.61 31.24 51.06
C ARG A 3 -23.80 30.15 50.01
N SER A 4 -23.05 29.14 50.20
CA SER A 4 -23.12 27.79 49.63
C SER A 4 -24.54 27.16 49.70
N THR A 5 -24.92 26.35 48.70
CA THR A 5 -25.92 25.29 48.90
C THR A 5 -25.51 24.03 48.14
N TYR A 6 -25.14 23.02 48.90
CA TYR A 6 -24.98 21.63 48.45
C TYR A 6 -26.35 20.97 48.31
N LEU A 7 -26.56 20.18 47.27
CA LEU A 7 -27.66 19.23 47.23
C LEU A 7 -27.09 17.80 47.08
N ARG A 8 -27.28 17.01 48.12
CA ARG A 8 -27.08 15.55 48.10
C ARG A 8 -28.35 14.89 47.57
N ILE A 9 -28.22 13.87 46.70
CA ILE A 9 -29.28 12.90 46.43
C ILE A 9 -28.75 11.49 46.63
N SER A 10 -29.56 10.74 47.38
CA SER A 10 -29.35 9.47 48.03
C SER A 10 -29.44 8.27 47.07
N THR A 11 -28.70 7.26 47.48
CA THR A 11 -28.74 5.85 47.03
C THR A 11 -30.12 5.21 47.23
N GLY A 12 -30.65 4.59 46.18
CA GLY A 12 -31.80 3.66 46.26
C GLY A 12 -31.34 2.27 45.77
N VAL A 13 -31.38 1.32 46.70
CA VAL A 13 -31.20 -0.11 46.51
C VAL A 13 -32.54 -0.70 46.04
N PHE A 14 -32.59 -1.45 44.95
CA PHE A 14 -33.68 -2.34 44.61
C PHE A 14 -33.19 -3.76 44.41
N SER A 15 -33.73 -4.63 45.27
CA SER A 15 -33.54 -6.08 45.23
C SER A 15 -34.34 -6.69 44.06
N ALA A 16 -33.71 -7.62 43.34
CA ALA A 16 -34.33 -8.44 42.34
C ALA A 16 -34.83 -9.77 42.92
N LEU A 17 -36.07 -10.09 42.63
CA LEU A 17 -36.70 -11.37 42.96
C LEU A 17 -36.50 -12.33 41.79
N ALA A 18 -36.00 -13.51 42.06
CA ALA A 18 -35.82 -14.59 41.09
C ALA A 18 -37.14 -15.37 40.94
N LEU A 19 -37.57 -15.62 39.69
CA LEU A 19 -38.57 -16.61 39.33
C LEU A 19 -37.92 -17.62 38.35
N ALA A 20 -37.89 -18.86 38.79
CA ALA A 20 -37.46 -20.00 37.98
C ALA A 20 -38.61 -20.55 37.14
N ALA A 21 -38.34 -20.96 35.89
CA ALA A 21 -39.13 -21.89 35.12
C ALA A 21 -38.22 -22.64 34.09
N PRO A 22 -38.62 -23.84 33.63
CA PRO A 22 -37.71 -24.93 33.37
C PRO A 22 -37.20 -25.04 31.92
N GLY A 23 -36.14 -25.84 31.79
CA GLY A 23 -35.28 -26.05 30.66
C GLY A 23 -35.92 -26.45 29.32
N CYS A 24 -35.22 -26.01 28.27
CA CYS A 24 -35.02 -26.76 27.04
C CYS A 24 -33.53 -26.73 26.72
N ASP A 25 -32.98 -27.92 26.64
CA ASP A 25 -31.60 -28.20 26.26
C ASP A 25 -31.49 -27.97 24.75
N ASP A 26 -30.80 -26.90 24.36
CA ASP A 26 -30.37 -26.68 22.98
C ASP A 26 -28.85 -26.42 23.03
N GLY A 27 -28.11 -27.43 22.61
CA GLY A 27 -26.65 -27.40 22.51
C GLY A 27 -26.16 -26.37 21.52
N SER A 28 -26.04 -25.12 21.96
CA SER A 28 -25.20 -24.12 21.32
C SER A 28 -23.86 -24.13 22.00
N ASP A 29 -22.87 -24.57 21.27
CA ASP A 29 -21.46 -24.47 21.61
C ASP A 29 -21.07 -22.98 21.64
N ASP A 30 -21.20 -22.36 22.80
CA ASP A 30 -20.75 -21.00 23.10
C ASP A 30 -19.24 -21.02 23.46
N SER A 31 -18.43 -21.58 22.55
CA SER A 31 -17.00 -21.25 22.53
C SER A 31 -16.89 -19.82 21.96
N PRO A 32 -16.21 -18.89 22.65
CA PRO A 32 -15.91 -17.60 22.04
C PRO A 32 -15.15 -17.85 20.75
N PRO A 33 -15.40 -17.07 19.68
CA PRO A 33 -14.68 -17.23 18.43
C PRO A 33 -13.18 -17.23 18.75
N GLU A 34 -12.46 -18.25 18.31
CA GLU A 34 -11.00 -18.30 18.40
C GLU A 34 -10.50 -16.98 17.81
N GLU A 35 -9.90 -16.17 18.66
CA GLU A 35 -9.18 -14.96 18.29
C GLU A 35 -8.14 -15.40 17.27
N VAL A 36 -8.40 -15.09 16.00
CA VAL A 36 -7.43 -15.30 14.91
C VAL A 36 -6.27 -14.38 15.24
N VAL A 37 -5.35 -14.89 16.04
CA VAL A 37 -4.04 -14.30 16.25
C VAL A 37 -3.45 -14.22 14.84
N GLY A 38 -3.34 -13.00 14.32
CA GLY A 38 -2.84 -12.76 12.97
C GLY A 38 -1.42 -13.29 12.84
N GLU A 39 -1.30 -14.57 12.52
CA GLU A 39 -0.10 -15.04 11.85
C GLU A 39 0.03 -14.17 10.60
N GLN A 40 1.09 -13.38 10.55
CA GLN A 40 1.46 -12.67 9.36
C GLN A 40 1.54 -13.74 8.26
N ALA A 41 0.47 -13.82 7.45
CA ALA A 41 0.39 -14.73 6.30
C ALA A 41 1.73 -14.67 5.60
N ASP A 42 2.30 -15.81 5.29
CA ASP A 42 3.65 -15.92 4.69
C ASP A 42 3.90 -14.73 3.77
N LEU A 43 5.01 -14.00 4.00
CA LEU A 43 5.32 -12.73 3.37
C LEU A 43 5.29 -12.89 1.84
N LEU A 44 4.09 -12.81 1.27
CA LEU A 44 3.90 -12.73 -0.17
C LEU A 44 3.78 -11.24 -0.53
N ASP A 45 4.46 -10.85 -1.60
CA ASP A 45 4.18 -9.56 -2.17
C ASP A 45 2.75 -9.55 -2.74
N PRO A 46 2.03 -8.43 -2.62
CA PRO A 46 0.71 -8.30 -3.20
C PRO A 46 0.78 -8.54 -4.72
N PRO A 47 -0.27 -9.10 -5.33
CA PRO A 47 -0.29 -9.31 -6.77
C PRO A 47 -0.08 -7.98 -7.49
N THR A 48 0.80 -7.97 -8.51
CA THR A 48 1.03 -6.79 -9.34
C THR A 48 -0.27 -6.45 -10.06
N ARG A 49 -0.97 -5.42 -9.60
CA ARG A 49 -2.17 -4.91 -10.28
C ARG A 49 -1.73 -4.08 -11.49
N ASP A 50 -2.48 -4.18 -12.59
CA ASP A 50 -2.29 -3.28 -13.72
C ASP A 50 -2.67 -1.85 -13.29
N PRO A 51 -1.69 -0.94 -13.14
CA PRO A 51 -1.97 0.43 -12.74
C PRO A 51 -2.81 1.17 -13.79
N GLY A 52 -2.88 0.65 -15.02
CA GLY A 52 -3.58 1.30 -16.12
C GLY A 52 -5.10 1.13 -16.10
N LEU A 53 -5.63 0.09 -15.47
CA LEU A 53 -7.06 -0.21 -15.58
C LEU A 53 -7.95 0.84 -14.91
N HIS A 54 -7.54 1.34 -13.74
CA HIS A 54 -8.30 2.38 -13.02
C HIS A 54 -8.03 3.80 -13.53
N LEU A 55 -7.02 3.98 -14.38
CA LEU A 55 -6.62 5.28 -14.92
C LEU A 55 -7.19 5.59 -16.31
N ARG A 56 -7.82 4.63 -16.97
CA ARG A 56 -8.41 4.86 -18.30
C ARG A 56 -9.42 6.00 -18.28
N GLY A 57 -9.25 6.96 -19.20
CA GLY A 57 -10.09 8.15 -19.31
C GLY A 57 -9.87 9.19 -18.19
N ILE A 58 -8.83 9.06 -17.39
CA ILE A 58 -8.54 9.99 -16.31
C ILE A 58 -8.17 11.39 -16.82
N ASP A 59 -7.45 11.47 -17.95
CA ASP A 59 -7.05 12.74 -18.56
C ASP A 59 -8.28 13.55 -19.01
N ASP A 60 -9.29 12.86 -19.56
CA ASP A 60 -10.58 13.48 -19.92
C ASP A 60 -11.33 13.94 -18.68
N ASP A 61 -11.37 13.13 -17.62
CA ASP A 61 -12.04 13.47 -16.37
C ASP A 61 -11.37 14.69 -15.68
N PHE A 62 -10.04 14.80 -15.74
CA PHE A 62 -9.30 15.99 -15.27
C PHE A 62 -9.63 17.23 -16.12
N THR A 63 -9.68 17.07 -17.45
CA THR A 63 -9.99 18.16 -18.38
C THR A 63 -11.42 18.66 -18.15
N ASP A 64 -12.39 17.76 -18.08
CA ASP A 64 -13.79 18.10 -17.84
C ASP A 64 -13.97 18.89 -16.53
N ALA A 65 -13.34 18.44 -15.43
CA ALA A 65 -13.43 19.11 -14.14
C ALA A 65 -12.70 20.47 -14.12
N ALA A 66 -11.56 20.57 -14.79
CA ALA A 66 -10.78 21.79 -14.92
C ALA A 66 -11.53 22.85 -15.73
N ASP A 67 -12.09 22.47 -16.89
CA ASP A 67 -12.84 23.37 -17.78
C ASP A 67 -14.14 23.84 -17.12
N GLU A 68 -14.87 22.95 -16.41
CA GLU A 68 -16.11 23.31 -15.70
C GLU A 68 -15.90 24.41 -14.66
N HIS A 69 -14.76 24.42 -13.98
CA HIS A 69 -14.49 25.35 -12.87
C HIS A 69 -13.40 26.39 -13.16
N GLY A 70 -12.84 26.43 -14.38
CA GLY A 70 -11.80 27.39 -14.77
C GLY A 70 -10.51 27.26 -13.95
N VAL A 71 -10.08 26.02 -13.70
CA VAL A 71 -8.82 25.68 -13.03
C VAL A 71 -7.84 25.15 -14.08
N PRO A 72 -6.54 25.50 -14.05
CA PRO A 72 -5.57 24.94 -14.98
C PRO A 72 -5.50 23.41 -14.82
N VAL A 73 -5.75 22.65 -15.91
CA VAL A 73 -5.80 21.17 -15.88
C VAL A 73 -4.50 20.58 -15.35
N GLN A 74 -3.35 21.16 -15.71
CA GLN A 74 -2.05 20.67 -15.26
C GLN A 74 -1.85 20.86 -13.76
N LEU A 75 -2.43 21.92 -13.17
CA LEU A 75 -2.41 22.15 -11.73
C LEU A 75 -3.24 21.08 -11.00
N LEU A 76 -4.45 20.82 -11.49
CA LEU A 76 -5.33 19.80 -10.93
C LEU A 76 -4.70 18.39 -11.02
N GLN A 77 -4.09 18.06 -12.18
CA GLN A 77 -3.35 16.82 -12.38
C GLN A 77 -2.15 16.71 -11.43
N ALA A 78 -1.37 17.78 -11.26
CA ALA A 78 -0.18 17.79 -10.40
C ALA A 78 -0.57 17.59 -8.93
N ILE A 79 -1.59 18.28 -8.43
CA ILE A 79 -2.10 18.11 -7.06
C ILE A 79 -2.55 16.66 -6.87
N GLY A 80 -3.40 16.11 -7.73
CA GLY A 80 -3.87 14.74 -7.62
C GLY A 80 -2.75 13.70 -7.68
N HIS A 81 -1.67 13.96 -8.47
CA HIS A 81 -0.53 13.07 -8.49
C HIS A 81 0.30 13.14 -7.20
N VAL A 82 0.54 14.34 -6.66
CA VAL A 82 1.28 14.53 -5.41
C VAL A 82 0.52 13.89 -4.24
N GLU A 83 -0.80 14.08 -4.19
CA GLU A 83 -1.61 13.56 -3.10
C GLU A 83 -1.75 12.03 -3.11
N THR A 84 -1.96 11.42 -4.27
CA THR A 84 -2.40 10.00 -4.34
C THR A 84 -1.75 9.20 -5.46
N GLN A 85 -0.85 9.79 -6.25
CA GLN A 85 -0.37 9.21 -7.52
C GLN A 85 -1.54 8.80 -8.44
N TRP A 86 -2.59 9.61 -8.44
CA TRP A 86 -3.85 9.40 -9.17
C TRP A 86 -4.63 8.13 -8.78
N GLN A 87 -4.39 7.59 -7.61
CA GLN A 87 -5.17 6.46 -7.09
C GLN A 87 -6.42 6.96 -6.38
N MET A 88 -7.54 6.24 -6.52
CA MET A 88 -8.71 6.44 -5.67
C MET A 88 -8.39 5.89 -4.29
N VAL A 89 -8.20 6.78 -3.32
CA VAL A 89 -7.89 6.40 -1.94
C VAL A 89 -9.12 6.44 -1.05
N GLU A 90 -9.15 5.54 -0.09
CA GLU A 90 -10.04 5.55 1.07
C GLU A 90 -9.14 5.65 2.29
N GLY A 91 -8.89 6.88 2.73
CA GLY A 91 -7.96 7.16 3.80
C GLY A 91 -8.46 6.67 5.17
N LEU A 92 -7.49 6.49 6.03
CA LEU A 92 -7.69 6.22 7.46
C LEU A 92 -7.25 7.44 8.25
N SER A 93 -7.64 7.52 9.52
CA SER A 93 -7.09 8.50 10.45
C SER A 93 -5.84 7.89 11.09
N GLU A 94 -4.65 8.23 10.59
CA GLU A 94 -3.38 7.79 11.18
C GLU A 94 -3.03 8.62 12.41
N PHE A 95 -3.22 9.93 12.32
CA PHE A 95 -2.87 10.84 13.39
C PHE A 95 -4.12 11.38 14.09
N GLU A 96 -4.06 11.50 15.41
CA GLU A 96 -5.14 12.13 16.19
C GLU A 96 -5.35 13.58 15.71
N GLY A 97 -6.62 13.94 15.48
CA GLY A 97 -6.98 15.28 14.98
C GLY A 97 -6.86 15.47 13.48
N GLN A 98 -6.41 14.47 12.71
CA GLN A 98 -6.40 14.49 11.25
C GLN A 98 -7.53 13.65 10.68
N GLU A 99 -8.43 14.27 9.91
CA GLU A 99 -9.52 13.56 9.27
C GLU A 99 -9.01 12.72 8.06
N PRO A 100 -9.64 11.56 7.76
CA PRO A 100 -9.24 10.73 6.63
C PRO A 100 -9.45 11.43 5.29
N ALA A 101 -8.58 11.13 4.32
CA ALA A 101 -8.61 11.66 2.97
C ALA A 101 -9.30 10.70 2.00
N PHE A 102 -9.96 11.21 0.96
CA PHE A 102 -10.73 10.40 0.02
C PHE A 102 -10.50 10.82 -1.44
N GLY A 103 -10.52 9.82 -2.33
CA GLY A 103 -10.48 9.98 -3.77
C GLY A 103 -9.11 10.37 -4.31
N ILE A 104 -9.04 10.68 -5.59
CA ILE A 104 -7.80 11.05 -6.30
C ILE A 104 -7.18 12.32 -5.74
N MET A 105 -8.01 13.26 -5.32
CA MET A 105 -7.59 14.56 -4.83
C MET A 105 -7.38 14.60 -3.32
N ALA A 106 -7.41 13.45 -2.63
CA ALA A 106 -7.23 13.31 -1.19
C ALA A 106 -8.06 14.30 -0.35
N LEU A 107 -9.28 14.59 -0.77
CA LEU A 107 -10.14 15.54 -0.07
C LEU A 107 -10.47 15.04 1.34
N ARG A 108 -10.29 15.89 2.34
CA ARG A 108 -10.55 15.56 3.75
C ARG A 108 -11.29 16.66 4.49
N GLY A 109 -11.93 16.31 5.57
CA GLY A 109 -12.55 17.21 6.52
C GLY A 109 -13.46 18.24 5.89
N GLU A 110 -13.21 19.51 6.19
CA GLU A 110 -14.00 20.62 5.66
C GLU A 110 -13.81 20.80 4.15
N ASN A 111 -12.60 20.56 3.61
CA ASN A 111 -12.35 20.63 2.17
C ASN A 111 -13.23 19.65 1.38
N LEU A 112 -13.44 18.45 1.92
CA LEU A 112 -14.34 17.45 1.33
C LEU A 112 -15.80 17.94 1.32
N ARG A 113 -16.27 18.48 2.44
CA ARG A 113 -17.65 18.96 2.58
C ARG A 113 -17.93 20.18 1.71
N GLN A 114 -17.04 21.16 1.74
CA GLN A 114 -17.16 22.38 0.94
C GLN A 114 -17.04 22.08 -0.56
N GLY A 115 -16.06 21.28 -0.97
CA GLY A 115 -15.90 20.88 -2.36
C GLY A 115 -17.15 20.15 -2.90
N ALA A 116 -17.69 19.22 -2.13
CA ALA A 116 -18.94 18.55 -2.49
C ALA A 116 -20.12 19.52 -2.68
N ALA A 117 -20.29 20.46 -1.74
CA ALA A 117 -21.35 21.46 -1.81
C ALA A 117 -21.18 22.39 -3.02
N LEU A 118 -19.95 22.87 -3.30
CA LEU A 118 -19.65 23.76 -4.43
C LEU A 118 -19.88 23.06 -5.78
N ALA A 119 -19.55 21.78 -5.89
CA ALA A 119 -19.76 20.99 -7.09
C ALA A 119 -21.22 20.49 -7.25
N GLY A 120 -22.07 20.66 -6.25
CA GLY A 120 -23.44 20.15 -6.24
C GLY A 120 -23.53 18.63 -6.13
N ASP A 121 -22.50 17.97 -5.59
CA ASP A 121 -22.43 16.52 -5.38
C ASP A 121 -22.63 16.14 -3.90
N SER A 122 -23.02 14.89 -3.64
CA SER A 122 -23.04 14.39 -2.27
C SER A 122 -21.63 14.02 -1.79
N VAL A 123 -21.38 14.16 -0.49
CA VAL A 123 -20.10 13.76 0.12
C VAL A 123 -19.74 12.29 -0.19
N ASP A 124 -20.74 11.39 -0.21
CA ASP A 124 -20.50 9.97 -0.48
C ASP A 124 -20.06 9.74 -1.93
N ARG A 125 -20.65 10.45 -2.90
CA ARG A 125 -20.20 10.39 -4.29
C ARG A 125 -18.79 10.94 -4.43
N VAL A 126 -18.49 12.05 -3.79
CA VAL A 126 -17.14 12.64 -3.80
C VAL A 126 -16.08 11.68 -3.21
N LYS A 127 -16.44 10.89 -2.21
CA LYS A 127 -15.54 9.88 -1.64
C LYS A 127 -15.28 8.70 -2.58
N THR A 128 -16.27 8.29 -3.38
CA THR A 128 -16.25 6.99 -4.07
C THR A 128 -16.20 7.09 -5.60
N GLU A 129 -16.58 8.23 -6.18
CA GLU A 129 -16.63 8.43 -7.62
C GLU A 129 -15.53 9.39 -8.08
N ARG A 130 -14.68 8.95 -9.00
CA ARG A 130 -13.55 9.72 -9.52
C ARG A 130 -13.94 11.09 -10.05
N ARG A 131 -14.95 11.15 -10.93
CA ARG A 131 -15.42 12.41 -11.52
C ARG A 131 -15.96 13.38 -10.48
N ALA A 132 -16.75 12.90 -9.53
CA ALA A 132 -17.29 13.73 -8.47
C ALA A 132 -16.16 14.28 -7.57
N ASN A 133 -15.12 13.48 -7.29
CA ASN A 133 -13.97 13.89 -6.51
C ASN A 133 -13.15 14.99 -7.20
N LEU A 134 -12.88 14.83 -8.50
CA LEU A 134 -12.18 15.84 -9.32
C LEU A 134 -12.95 17.15 -9.42
N ARG A 135 -14.27 17.08 -9.69
CA ARG A 135 -15.15 18.27 -9.74
C ARG A 135 -15.18 19.01 -8.39
N ALA A 136 -15.30 18.28 -7.29
CA ALA A 136 -15.31 18.86 -5.96
C ALA A 136 -14.00 19.60 -5.64
N ALA A 137 -12.86 19.02 -5.99
CA ALA A 137 -11.57 19.65 -5.80
C ALA A 137 -11.40 20.89 -6.71
N ALA A 138 -11.79 20.80 -7.98
CA ALA A 138 -11.71 21.91 -8.92
C ALA A 138 -12.63 23.07 -8.49
N ALA A 139 -13.86 22.77 -8.05
CA ALA A 139 -14.79 23.77 -7.52
C ALA A 139 -14.22 24.50 -6.28
N LEU A 140 -13.58 23.77 -5.39
CA LEU A 140 -12.94 24.31 -4.19
C LEU A 140 -11.78 25.22 -4.53
N LEU A 141 -10.87 24.77 -5.41
CA LEU A 141 -9.73 25.57 -5.90
C LEU A 141 -10.21 26.86 -6.60
N SER A 142 -11.25 26.74 -7.43
CA SER A 142 -11.85 27.88 -8.13
C SER A 142 -12.43 28.92 -7.16
N ALA A 143 -13.18 28.45 -6.14
CA ALA A 143 -13.75 29.33 -5.14
C ALA A 143 -12.66 30.09 -4.35
N TRP A 144 -11.57 29.44 -4.00
CA TRP A 144 -10.44 30.09 -3.33
C TRP A 144 -9.65 31.04 -4.26
N ALA A 145 -9.57 30.73 -5.55
CA ALA A 145 -8.98 31.61 -6.54
C ALA A 145 -9.76 32.93 -6.64
N ASP A 146 -11.11 32.87 -6.61
CA ASP A 146 -11.98 34.06 -6.57
C ASP A 146 -11.83 34.85 -5.26
N GLU A 147 -11.81 34.14 -4.12
CA GLU A 147 -11.62 34.78 -2.80
C GLU A 147 -10.29 35.54 -2.73
N LEU A 148 -9.20 34.92 -3.21
CA LEU A 148 -7.86 35.48 -3.21
C LEU A 148 -7.61 36.44 -4.39
N LYS A 149 -8.54 36.52 -5.35
CA LYS A 149 -8.48 37.39 -6.54
C LYS A 149 -7.20 37.20 -7.36
N ILE A 150 -6.81 35.95 -7.56
CA ILE A 150 -5.60 35.62 -8.31
C ILE A 150 -5.77 35.81 -9.81
N GLU A 151 -4.66 36.04 -10.53
CA GLU A 151 -4.61 36.05 -11.99
C GLU A 151 -4.63 34.57 -12.48
N ARG A 152 -5.78 34.11 -13.00
CA ARG A 152 -5.98 32.64 -13.28
C ARG A 152 -5.09 32.11 -14.41
N GLU A 153 -4.71 32.96 -15.38
CA GLU A 153 -3.82 32.60 -16.49
C GLU A 153 -2.35 32.48 -16.05
N ASP A 154 -1.96 33.10 -14.94
CA ASP A 154 -0.63 32.94 -14.36
C ASP A 154 -0.61 31.77 -13.38
N LEU A 155 0.03 30.68 -13.81
CA LEU A 155 0.17 29.47 -12.99
C LEU A 155 0.91 29.75 -11.66
N GLY A 156 1.81 30.73 -11.63
CA GLY A 156 2.50 31.15 -10.41
C GLY A 156 1.56 31.79 -9.39
N ALA A 157 0.53 32.49 -9.85
CA ALA A 157 -0.45 33.13 -9.00
C ALA A 157 -1.34 32.15 -8.20
N TRP A 158 -1.36 30.87 -8.61
CA TRP A 158 -2.07 29.81 -7.89
C TRP A 158 -1.36 29.33 -6.62
N ALA A 159 -0.12 29.74 -6.36
CA ALA A 159 0.66 29.29 -5.20
C ALA A 159 -0.09 29.39 -3.85
N PRO A 160 -0.77 30.50 -3.49
CA PRO A 160 -1.51 30.60 -2.24
C PRO A 160 -2.75 29.66 -2.21
N VAL A 161 -3.37 29.38 -3.36
CA VAL A 161 -4.49 28.44 -3.47
C VAL A 161 -3.99 27.02 -3.20
N VAL A 162 -2.86 26.64 -3.81
CA VAL A 162 -2.21 25.34 -3.60
C VAL A 162 -1.75 25.18 -2.14
N ALA A 163 -1.17 26.23 -1.55
CA ALA A 163 -0.80 26.22 -0.14
C ALA A 163 -2.00 25.94 0.77
N ARG A 164 -3.13 26.61 0.51
CA ARG A 164 -4.38 26.39 1.25
C ARG A 164 -4.93 24.98 1.06
N TYR A 165 -4.81 24.41 -0.16
CA TYR A 165 -5.26 23.07 -0.46
C TYR A 165 -4.53 22.00 0.37
N SER A 166 -3.25 22.16 0.61
CA SER A 166 -2.43 21.23 1.38
C SER A 166 -2.95 20.97 2.81
N GLY A 167 -3.74 21.89 3.36
CA GLY A 167 -4.18 21.86 4.76
C GLY A 167 -3.03 22.06 5.77
N ILE A 168 -1.82 22.35 5.31
CA ILE A 168 -0.67 22.67 6.16
C ILE A 168 -0.92 24.02 6.86
N PRO A 169 -0.80 24.10 8.20
CA PRO A 169 -1.04 25.34 8.92
C PRO A 169 -0.17 26.51 8.43
N GLU A 170 -0.74 27.73 8.37
CA GLU A 170 0.00 28.97 8.03
C GLU A 170 1.16 29.26 9.01
N SER A 171 1.12 28.69 10.20
CA SER A 171 2.23 28.77 11.16
C SER A 171 3.48 27.98 10.72
N LEU A 172 3.38 27.17 9.66
CA LEU A 172 4.45 26.37 9.05
C LEU A 172 4.72 26.81 7.60
N PRO A 173 5.11 28.07 7.34
CA PRO A 173 5.20 28.61 5.99
C PRO A 173 6.26 27.89 5.13
N ASP A 174 7.35 27.41 5.72
CA ASP A 174 8.38 26.66 5.00
C ASP A 174 7.86 25.30 4.52
N VAL A 175 6.97 24.66 5.28
CA VAL A 175 6.33 23.40 4.91
C VAL A 175 5.33 23.63 3.78
N GLN A 176 4.52 24.70 3.88
CA GLN A 176 3.62 25.10 2.79
C GLN A 176 4.40 25.40 1.50
N ALA A 177 5.50 26.14 1.59
CA ALA A 177 6.36 26.45 0.47
C ALA A 177 6.96 25.17 -0.15
N ASN A 178 7.37 24.21 0.67
CA ASN A 178 7.87 22.92 0.17
C ASN A 178 6.78 22.16 -0.60
N TYR A 179 5.56 22.06 -0.07
CA TYR A 179 4.44 21.44 -0.77
C TYR A 179 4.15 22.10 -2.12
N VAL A 180 4.05 23.44 -2.14
CA VAL A 180 3.75 24.21 -3.37
C VAL A 180 4.85 24.03 -4.41
N HIS A 181 6.10 24.27 -4.02
CA HIS A 181 7.19 24.45 -5.00
C HIS A 181 7.98 23.20 -5.29
N ASN A 182 8.25 22.37 -4.28
CA ASN A 182 9.06 21.16 -4.41
C ASN A 182 8.22 19.91 -4.66
N ASP A 183 6.93 19.93 -4.32
CA ASP A 183 6.03 18.82 -4.65
C ASP A 183 5.18 19.17 -5.87
N VAL A 184 4.20 20.09 -5.76
CA VAL A 184 3.23 20.34 -6.84
C VAL A 184 3.87 20.98 -8.08
N TYR A 185 4.59 22.09 -7.93
CA TYR A 185 5.17 22.78 -9.09
C TYR A 185 6.36 22.03 -9.68
N ALA A 186 7.14 21.33 -8.85
CA ALA A 186 8.18 20.44 -9.37
C ALA A 186 7.57 19.30 -10.21
N ARG A 187 6.41 18.78 -9.81
CA ARG A 187 5.67 17.77 -10.57
C ARG A 187 5.15 18.33 -11.90
N MET A 188 4.65 19.58 -11.91
CA MET A 188 4.26 20.24 -13.15
C MET A 188 5.43 20.44 -14.12
N ARG A 189 6.61 20.81 -13.61
CA ARG A 189 7.83 20.95 -14.46
C ARG A 189 8.34 19.63 -15.00
N ALA A 190 8.34 18.59 -14.18
CA ALA A 190 8.83 17.27 -14.56
C ALA A 190 7.87 16.52 -15.49
N GLY A 191 6.57 16.80 -15.36
CA GLY A 191 5.53 15.98 -15.98
C GLY A 191 5.43 14.59 -15.37
N VAL A 192 4.42 13.83 -15.81
CA VAL A 192 4.19 12.43 -15.45
C VAL A 192 3.66 11.69 -16.68
N ALA A 193 4.11 10.48 -16.91
CA ALA A 193 3.49 9.57 -17.87
C ALA A 193 3.38 8.19 -17.23
N LEU A 194 2.16 7.75 -16.97
CA LEU A 194 1.89 6.41 -16.47
C LEU A 194 1.51 5.49 -17.62
N ARG A 195 2.02 4.26 -17.56
CA ARG A 195 1.78 3.24 -18.56
C ARG A 195 1.16 2.01 -17.91
N ASP A 196 0.28 1.35 -18.65
CA ASP A 196 -0.23 0.04 -18.26
C ASP A 196 0.84 -1.06 -18.43
N LEU A 197 0.50 -2.28 -18.01
CA LEU A 197 1.40 -3.43 -18.15
C LEU A 197 1.71 -3.79 -19.63
N ALA A 198 0.91 -3.30 -20.57
CA ALA A 198 1.15 -3.46 -22.00
C ALA A 198 2.08 -2.35 -22.58
N GLY A 199 2.45 -1.36 -21.76
CA GLY A 199 3.29 -0.23 -22.15
C GLY A 199 2.53 0.93 -22.79
N ALA A 200 1.19 0.86 -22.87
CA ALA A 200 0.38 1.97 -23.37
C ALA A 200 0.29 3.10 -22.34
N GLU A 201 0.41 4.36 -22.78
CA GLU A 201 0.22 5.52 -21.92
C GLU A 201 -1.27 5.61 -21.54
N VAL A 202 -1.55 5.66 -20.25
CA VAL A 202 -2.92 5.62 -19.69
C VAL A 202 -3.30 6.89 -18.95
N ALA A 203 -2.30 7.66 -18.51
CA ALA A 203 -2.48 8.96 -17.87
C ALA A 203 -1.22 9.82 -18.06
N LYS A 204 -1.40 11.14 -18.22
CA LYS A 204 -0.30 12.04 -18.51
C LYS A 204 -0.51 13.44 -17.97
N LEU A 205 0.48 13.92 -17.24
CA LEU A 205 0.70 15.34 -16.99
C LEU A 205 1.81 15.83 -17.94
N LYS A 206 1.50 16.73 -18.86
CA LYS A 206 2.50 17.31 -19.76
C LYS A 206 3.40 18.26 -18.98
N PRO A 207 4.74 18.18 -19.12
CA PRO A 207 5.65 19.11 -18.46
C PRO A 207 5.41 20.55 -18.92
N ILE A 208 5.58 21.50 -18.00
CA ILE A 208 5.45 22.95 -18.24
C ILE A 208 6.79 23.61 -17.95
N GLU A 209 7.41 24.17 -18.98
CA GLU A 209 8.76 24.76 -18.88
C GLU A 209 8.79 26.13 -18.20
N ALA A 210 7.70 26.88 -18.21
CA ALA A 210 7.63 28.31 -17.87
C ALA A 210 7.06 28.61 -16.48
N LEU A 211 7.17 27.71 -15.52
CA LEU A 211 6.86 28.05 -14.14
C LEU A 211 8.03 28.81 -13.53
N PRO A 212 7.79 29.92 -12.79
CA PRO A 212 8.88 30.62 -12.12
C PRO A 212 9.66 29.67 -11.22
N ASP A 213 10.99 29.77 -11.26
CA ASP A 213 11.88 29.09 -10.34
C ASP A 213 11.60 29.61 -8.93
N PHE A 214 11.13 28.71 -8.06
CA PHE A 214 10.86 29.06 -6.70
C PHE A 214 12.06 28.83 -5.81
N ILE A 215 12.21 29.71 -4.83
CA ILE A 215 13.19 29.62 -3.75
C ILE A 215 13.18 28.20 -3.22
N LYS A 216 14.32 27.53 -3.29
CA LYS A 216 14.53 26.25 -2.63
C LYS A 216 14.01 26.35 -1.21
N ALA A 217 13.15 25.42 -0.82
CA ALA A 217 12.81 25.26 0.58
C ALA A 217 14.08 25.32 1.40
N ILE A 218 14.06 26.13 2.43
CA ILE A 218 15.22 26.33 3.30
C ILE A 218 15.59 24.93 3.83
N ASN A 219 16.76 24.46 3.40
CA ASN A 219 17.30 23.26 3.99
C ASN A 219 17.82 23.67 5.38
N PRO A 220 17.12 23.35 6.48
CA PRO A 220 17.56 23.74 7.80
C PRO A 220 18.80 22.93 8.14
N GLN A 221 19.98 23.49 7.85
CA GLN A 221 21.23 22.96 8.36
C GLN A 221 21.31 23.26 9.86
N ALA A 222 20.49 22.58 10.64
CA ALA A 222 20.68 22.57 12.06
C ALA A 222 21.79 21.58 12.41
N SER A 223 22.74 22.04 13.19
CA SER A 223 23.67 21.15 13.88
C SER A 223 23.00 20.65 15.18
N PRO A 224 22.95 19.36 15.46
CA PRO A 224 23.56 18.27 14.71
C PRO A 224 22.72 17.86 13.50
N GLY A 225 23.36 17.55 12.36
CA GLY A 225 22.75 17.03 11.14
C GLY A 225 22.05 15.67 11.33
N PRO A 226 21.43 15.09 10.29
CA PRO A 226 20.73 13.83 10.37
C PRO A 226 21.66 12.65 10.75
N ASP A 227 21.08 11.56 11.28
CA ASP A 227 21.81 10.31 11.54
C ASP A 227 22.08 9.57 10.22
N TYR A 228 21.09 9.53 9.32
CA TYR A 228 21.22 9.00 7.98
C TYR A 228 21.65 10.10 7.00
N ALA A 229 22.85 9.99 6.46
CA ALA A 229 23.46 11.00 5.59
C ALA A 229 22.65 11.31 4.30
N GLY A 230 21.81 10.37 3.88
CA GLY A 230 20.92 10.52 2.72
C GLY A 230 19.61 11.25 3.01
N SER A 231 19.37 11.74 4.23
CA SER A 231 18.13 12.41 4.63
C SER A 231 18.30 13.92 4.80
N VAL A 232 17.19 14.65 4.63
CA VAL A 232 17.06 16.06 4.95
C VAL A 232 16.60 16.19 6.41
N TRP A 233 17.22 17.09 7.18
CA TRP A 233 16.90 17.27 8.60
C TRP A 233 15.78 18.30 8.78
N HIS A 234 14.60 17.84 9.25
CA HIS A 234 13.43 18.64 9.62
C HIS A 234 13.06 18.37 11.08
N PRO A 235 13.69 19.02 12.06
CA PRO A 235 13.57 18.65 13.47
C PRO A 235 12.13 18.79 14.00
N SER A 236 11.60 17.69 14.56
CA SER A 236 10.37 17.69 15.34
C SER A 236 10.66 18.00 16.81
N PRO A 237 9.83 18.81 17.47
CA PRO A 237 9.89 19.01 18.92
C PRO A 237 9.22 17.87 19.71
N ASN A 238 8.49 16.98 19.05
CA ASN A 238 7.65 15.93 19.65
C ASN A 238 8.45 14.66 19.91
N TYR A 239 9.34 14.68 20.89
CA TYR A 239 10.13 13.51 21.29
C TYR A 239 10.50 13.56 22.77
N SER A 240 11.03 12.48 23.26
CA SER A 240 11.61 12.39 24.61
C SER A 240 12.85 11.49 24.60
N SER A 241 13.57 11.46 25.73
CA SER A 241 14.67 10.51 25.88
C SER A 241 14.16 9.08 25.89
N ARG A 242 14.96 8.15 25.36
CA ARG A 242 14.68 6.72 25.51
C ARG A 242 14.83 6.30 26.97
N PRO A 243 14.02 5.33 27.46
CA PRO A 243 14.20 4.79 28.80
C PRO A 243 15.57 4.10 28.96
N GLY A 244 16.02 3.94 30.18
CA GLY A 244 17.24 3.17 30.46
C GLY A 244 17.05 1.66 30.30
N GLY A 245 18.12 0.95 30.05
CA GLY A 245 18.11 -0.52 29.95
C GLY A 245 17.46 -1.09 28.69
N ALA A 246 16.99 -2.35 28.75
CA ALA A 246 16.43 -3.06 27.60
C ALA A 246 15.27 -2.34 26.88
N PRO A 247 14.33 -1.67 27.60
CA PRO A 247 13.24 -0.92 26.95
C PRO A 247 13.70 0.33 26.18
N GLY A 248 14.94 0.76 26.31
CA GLY A 248 15.52 1.89 25.55
C GLY A 248 16.56 1.49 24.53
N THR A 249 16.91 0.21 24.48
CA THR A 249 17.80 -0.34 23.43
C THR A 249 16.98 -0.55 22.16
N ILE A 250 17.40 0.08 21.06
CA ILE A 250 16.72 -0.05 19.77
C ILE A 250 16.81 -1.49 19.28
N LYS A 251 15.67 -2.08 18.93
CA LYS A 251 15.52 -3.49 18.58
C LYS A 251 14.74 -3.73 17.30
N MET A 252 13.88 -2.77 16.91
CA MET A 252 12.95 -2.93 15.81
C MET A 252 12.78 -1.65 15.01
N VAL A 253 12.38 -1.82 13.74
CA VAL A 253 11.90 -0.75 12.87
C VAL A 253 10.41 -0.98 12.61
N ILE A 254 9.60 0.06 12.80
CA ILE A 254 8.16 0.03 12.52
C ILE A 254 7.90 0.79 11.22
N ILE A 255 7.19 0.14 10.31
CA ILE A 255 6.82 0.68 9.01
C ILE A 255 5.39 1.21 9.10
N HIS A 256 5.23 2.49 8.74
CA HIS A 256 3.97 3.22 8.76
C HIS A 256 3.61 3.73 7.37
N SER A 257 2.36 4.16 7.18
CA SER A 257 1.89 4.99 6.07
C SER A 257 1.30 6.29 6.59
N CYS A 258 1.68 7.41 5.97
CA CYS A 258 1.29 8.77 6.34
C CYS A 258 -0.22 9.05 6.24
N GLU A 259 -0.98 8.26 5.52
CA GLU A 259 -2.36 8.55 5.09
C GLU A 259 -2.45 9.92 4.38
N GLY A 260 -1.44 10.24 3.57
CA GLY A 260 -1.32 11.51 2.88
C GLY A 260 0.00 11.70 2.13
N ALA A 261 0.14 12.90 1.52
CA ALA A 261 1.32 13.33 0.78
C ALA A 261 2.51 13.66 1.71
N TYR A 262 3.71 13.62 1.15
CA TYR A 262 4.98 13.78 1.85
C TYR A 262 5.08 15.03 2.73
N SER A 263 4.89 16.23 2.13
CA SER A 263 5.03 17.48 2.90
C SER A 263 3.95 17.67 3.95
N GLY A 264 2.72 17.19 3.70
CA GLY A 264 1.64 17.17 4.69
C GLY A 264 1.98 16.27 5.88
N CYS A 265 2.59 15.12 5.62
CA CYS A 265 2.99 14.15 6.63
C CYS A 265 4.09 14.70 7.56
N TRP A 266 5.28 15.02 7.00
CA TRP A 266 6.34 15.51 7.87
C TRP A 266 6.01 16.88 8.50
N GLY A 267 5.23 17.73 7.80
CA GLY A 267 4.74 18.98 8.34
C GLY A 267 3.85 18.79 9.57
N TRP A 268 2.97 17.80 9.55
CA TRP A 268 2.18 17.43 10.74
C TRP A 268 3.09 16.94 11.88
N LEU A 269 4.04 16.08 11.59
CA LEU A 269 4.91 15.45 12.60
C LEU A 269 5.92 16.43 13.24
N VAL A 270 6.21 17.59 12.61
CA VAL A 270 7.02 18.65 13.22
C VAL A 270 6.18 19.71 13.92
N ASN A 271 4.85 19.68 13.78
CA ASN A 271 3.96 20.59 14.47
C ASN A 271 3.88 20.24 15.97
N THR A 272 4.14 21.21 16.83
CA THR A 272 4.05 21.02 18.30
C THR A 272 2.68 20.58 18.77
N GLN A 273 1.62 20.96 18.04
CA GLN A 273 0.24 20.62 18.40
C GLN A 273 -0.13 19.19 18.06
N ALA A 274 0.62 18.52 17.18
CA ALA A 274 0.33 17.16 16.78
C ALA A 274 0.50 16.14 17.91
N GLY A 275 1.44 16.38 18.84
CA GLY A 275 1.71 15.47 19.95
C GLY A 275 2.22 14.09 19.54
N VAL A 276 2.57 13.93 18.25
CA VAL A 276 3.12 12.72 17.62
C VAL A 276 4.33 13.06 16.78
N SER A 277 5.16 12.06 16.46
CA SER A 277 6.31 12.20 15.57
C SER A 277 6.75 10.84 15.05
N ALA A 278 7.56 10.82 14.00
CA ALA A 278 8.33 9.66 13.57
C ALA A 278 9.82 10.02 13.48
N HIS A 279 10.69 9.03 13.32
CA HIS A 279 12.10 9.31 13.10
C HIS A 279 12.36 9.75 11.67
N TYR A 280 11.68 9.13 10.70
CA TYR A 280 11.85 9.37 9.28
C TYR A 280 10.52 9.44 8.54
N VAL A 281 10.50 10.17 7.43
CA VAL A 281 9.42 10.16 6.42
C VAL A 281 10.04 9.97 5.06
N VAL A 282 9.55 9.01 4.28
CA VAL A 282 9.99 8.71 2.92
C VAL A 282 8.98 9.26 1.92
N LYS A 283 9.46 10.03 0.92
CA LYS A 283 8.61 10.62 -0.13
C LYS A 283 7.98 9.54 -1.02
N GLU A 284 6.79 9.81 -1.57
CA GLU A 284 5.99 8.88 -2.37
C GLU A 284 6.71 8.33 -3.62
N ASP A 285 7.67 9.07 -4.20
CA ASP A 285 8.49 8.63 -5.32
C ASP A 285 9.90 8.16 -4.90
N GLY A 286 10.18 8.20 -3.60
CA GLY A 286 11.45 7.81 -3.02
C GLY A 286 12.60 8.81 -3.23
N SER A 287 12.33 9.97 -3.85
CA SER A 287 13.39 10.94 -4.19
C SER A 287 14.00 11.64 -2.97
N GLU A 288 13.29 11.68 -1.85
CA GLU A 288 13.71 12.35 -0.62
C GLU A 288 13.30 11.56 0.62
N ILE A 289 14.11 11.66 1.68
CA ILE A 289 13.84 11.13 3.01
C ILE A 289 14.04 12.29 3.99
N SER A 290 13.01 12.61 4.77
CA SER A 290 13.15 13.51 5.93
C SER A 290 13.54 12.72 7.16
N GLN A 291 14.46 13.25 7.98
CA GLN A 291 14.64 12.82 9.36
C GLN A 291 14.10 13.89 10.30
N LEU A 292 13.25 13.50 11.25
CA LEU A 292 12.54 14.41 12.14
C LEU A 292 13.00 14.30 13.59
N VAL A 293 13.34 13.11 14.04
CA VAL A 293 13.81 12.81 15.39
C VAL A 293 15.10 12.01 15.31
N LYS A 294 16.08 12.34 16.14
CA LYS A 294 17.30 11.56 16.26
C LYS A 294 17.01 10.13 16.71
N GLU A 295 17.68 9.14 16.14
CA GLU A 295 17.51 7.72 16.52
C GLU A 295 17.83 7.48 18.00
N ALA A 296 18.73 8.25 18.59
CA ALA A 296 19.03 8.19 20.02
C ALA A 296 17.86 8.64 20.91
N ASN A 297 16.87 9.36 20.38
CA ASN A 297 15.69 9.81 21.07
C ASN A 297 14.50 8.88 20.78
N LYS A 298 13.45 9.00 21.59
CA LYS A 298 12.19 8.30 21.45
C LYS A 298 11.20 9.20 20.70
N ALA A 299 10.96 8.94 19.41
CA ALA A 299 9.83 9.50 18.70
C ALA A 299 8.51 8.88 19.19
N TRP A 300 7.40 9.56 18.93
CA TRP A 300 6.06 9.15 19.39
C TRP A 300 5.23 8.69 18.19
N HIS A 301 5.57 7.50 17.63
CA HIS A 301 5.00 6.98 16.39
C HIS A 301 4.08 5.77 16.58
N ILE A 302 4.10 5.11 17.75
CA ILE A 302 3.27 3.95 18.02
C ILE A 302 2.72 4.02 19.45
N GLY A 303 1.39 4.08 19.58
CA GLY A 303 0.72 4.18 20.88
C GLY A 303 0.64 2.88 21.68
N ALA A 304 1.19 1.77 21.17
CA ALA A 304 1.02 0.44 21.75
C ALA A 304 1.96 0.17 22.94
N THR A 305 1.44 -0.56 23.92
CA THR A 305 2.23 -1.37 24.83
C THR A 305 2.57 -2.67 24.09
N TYR A 306 3.86 -2.99 23.97
CA TYR A 306 4.29 -4.15 23.21
C TYR A 306 3.82 -5.46 23.86
N ASP A 307 3.19 -6.32 23.08
CA ASP A 307 2.90 -7.71 23.41
C ASP A 307 3.66 -8.62 22.44
N CYS A 308 4.63 -9.38 22.95
CA CYS A 308 5.44 -10.27 22.11
C CYS A 308 4.63 -11.38 21.44
N LYS A 309 3.42 -11.70 21.93
CA LYS A 309 2.53 -12.68 21.29
C LYS A 309 2.08 -12.20 19.91
N LEU A 310 1.88 -10.90 19.72
CA LEU A 310 1.55 -10.29 18.41
C LEU A 310 2.73 -10.34 17.42
N ASN A 311 3.91 -10.74 17.90
CA ASN A 311 5.14 -10.83 17.11
C ASN A 311 5.81 -12.21 17.26
N SER A 312 5.04 -13.28 17.18
CA SER A 312 5.52 -14.66 17.24
C SER A 312 6.46 -14.94 18.42
N SER A 313 6.17 -14.37 19.57
CA SER A 313 6.96 -14.47 20.82
C SER A 313 8.42 -14.01 20.66
N LYS A 314 8.69 -13.03 19.78
CA LYS A 314 9.99 -12.38 19.67
C LYS A 314 10.10 -11.21 20.64
N GLU A 315 11.32 -10.88 21.05
CA GLU A 315 11.64 -9.76 21.93
C GLU A 315 10.78 -9.70 23.23
N CYS A 316 10.40 -10.85 23.80
CA CYS A 316 9.56 -10.90 25.01
C CYS A 316 10.18 -10.21 26.22
N GLY A 317 11.49 -9.97 26.21
CA GLY A 317 12.18 -9.20 27.27
C GLY A 317 11.74 -7.73 27.36
N VAL A 318 11.05 -7.21 26.34
CA VAL A 318 10.46 -5.86 26.32
C VAL A 318 8.93 -5.88 26.26
N SER A 319 8.29 -7.03 26.42
CA SER A 319 6.82 -7.13 26.51
C SER A 319 6.32 -6.37 27.75
N GLY A 320 5.22 -5.64 27.61
CA GLY A 320 4.66 -4.78 28.65
C GLY A 320 5.23 -3.34 28.68
N TYR A 321 6.23 -3.03 27.88
CA TYR A 321 6.76 -1.67 27.76
C TYR A 321 6.18 -0.93 26.54
N ASN A 322 6.17 0.41 26.58
CA ASN A 322 5.77 1.25 25.46
C ASN A 322 6.72 1.01 24.27
N ALA A 323 6.16 0.64 23.10
CA ALA A 323 6.91 0.25 21.91
C ALA A 323 7.84 1.37 21.39
N ASN A 324 7.45 2.65 21.49
CA ASN A 324 8.31 3.77 21.13
C ASN A 324 9.69 3.74 21.80
N GLY A 325 9.79 3.12 22.99
CA GLY A 325 11.03 3.08 23.76
C GLY A 325 12.19 2.39 23.02
N PHE A 326 11.92 1.35 22.27
CA PHE A 326 12.91 0.46 21.65
C PHE A 326 12.74 0.30 20.12
N THR A 327 11.96 1.18 19.50
CA THR A 327 11.72 1.13 18.04
C THR A 327 12.13 2.42 17.34
N ILE A 328 12.37 2.33 16.04
CA ILE A 328 12.49 3.45 15.10
C ILE A 328 11.27 3.41 14.18
N GLY A 329 10.50 4.50 14.07
CA GLY A 329 9.36 4.60 13.17
C GLY A 329 9.74 5.28 11.87
N ILE A 330 9.31 4.69 10.75
CA ILE A 330 9.45 5.25 9.41
C ILE A 330 8.06 5.40 8.80
N GLU A 331 7.67 6.63 8.52
CA GLU A 331 6.49 6.96 7.75
C GLU A 331 6.78 6.89 6.25
N HIS A 332 5.80 6.47 5.47
CA HIS A 332 5.87 6.43 4.01
C HIS A 332 4.71 7.22 3.44
N ALA A 333 5.02 8.24 2.64
CA ALA A 333 3.99 9.02 1.98
C ALA A 333 3.12 8.13 1.10
N GLY A 334 1.81 8.17 1.31
CA GLY A 334 0.83 7.28 0.70
C GLY A 334 -0.22 6.80 1.70
N PHE A 335 -0.97 5.77 1.31
CA PHE A 335 -2.14 5.29 2.04
C PHE A 335 -2.08 3.77 2.25
N ALA A 336 -2.48 3.30 3.43
CA ALA A 336 -2.49 1.87 3.75
C ALA A 336 -3.36 1.03 2.78
N LYS A 337 -4.45 1.62 2.28
CA LYS A 337 -5.36 0.96 1.32
C LYS A 337 -5.01 1.20 -0.15
N GLN A 338 -3.93 1.92 -0.47
CA GLN A 338 -3.54 2.14 -1.87
C GLN A 338 -3.20 0.85 -2.60
N ALA A 339 -3.42 0.84 -3.92
CA ALA A 339 -3.31 -0.37 -4.72
C ALA A 339 -1.86 -0.87 -4.88
N SER A 340 -0.88 0.03 -4.86
CA SER A 340 0.54 -0.31 -5.04
C SER A 340 1.45 0.75 -4.42
N TRP A 341 2.68 0.35 -4.12
CA TRP A 341 3.75 1.22 -3.61
C TRP A 341 4.82 1.47 -4.67
N ASN A 342 5.32 2.68 -4.73
CA ASN A 342 6.35 3.06 -5.70
C ASN A 342 7.65 2.28 -5.44
N ALA A 343 8.23 1.69 -6.48
CA ALA A 343 9.44 0.87 -6.37
C ALA A 343 10.65 1.66 -5.84
N ASN A 344 10.79 2.95 -6.16
CA ASN A 344 11.90 3.77 -5.66
C ASN A 344 11.73 4.10 -4.17
N LEU A 345 10.49 4.35 -3.72
CA LEU A 345 10.17 4.50 -2.30
C LEU A 345 10.58 3.23 -1.53
N ILE A 346 10.15 2.05 -1.98
CA ILE A 346 10.52 0.76 -1.39
C ILE A 346 12.05 0.56 -1.37
N ASN A 347 12.73 0.87 -2.48
CA ASN A 347 14.19 0.72 -2.59
C ASN A 347 14.93 1.66 -1.61
N ASN A 348 14.55 2.93 -1.52
CA ASN A 348 15.25 3.90 -0.68
C ASN A 348 14.91 3.73 0.80
N SER A 349 13.68 3.33 1.13
CA SER A 349 13.33 2.87 2.47
C SER A 349 14.14 1.64 2.89
N ALA A 350 14.32 0.66 2.00
CA ALA A 350 15.14 -0.52 2.30
C ALA A 350 16.62 -0.17 2.56
N LYS A 351 17.20 0.81 1.85
CA LYS A 351 18.55 1.33 2.12
C LYS A 351 18.64 1.99 3.49
N LEU A 352 17.64 2.81 3.85
CA LEU A 352 17.56 3.45 5.15
C LEU A 352 17.47 2.39 6.28
N VAL A 353 16.61 1.38 6.14
CA VAL A 353 16.51 0.29 7.14
C VAL A 353 17.81 -0.52 7.22
N CYS A 354 18.50 -0.72 6.09
CA CYS A 354 19.81 -1.36 6.10
C CYS A 354 20.81 -0.57 6.96
N ASP A 355 20.89 0.75 6.80
CA ASP A 355 21.80 1.61 7.56
C ASP A 355 21.49 1.55 9.06
N MET A 356 20.23 1.74 9.44
CA MET A 356 19.78 1.60 10.84
C MET A 356 20.07 0.21 11.42
N SER A 357 19.84 -0.84 10.63
CA SER A 357 20.08 -2.21 11.09
C SER A 357 21.56 -2.47 11.40
N LYS A 358 22.48 -1.85 10.65
CA LYS A 358 23.92 -1.88 10.94
C LYS A 358 24.28 -1.06 12.18
N ALA A 359 23.71 0.16 12.29
CA ALA A 359 24.00 1.07 13.39
C ALA A 359 23.55 0.52 14.76
N HIS A 360 22.43 -0.19 14.79
CA HIS A 360 21.77 -0.67 16.02
C HIS A 360 21.76 -2.19 16.18
N ASN A 361 22.40 -2.95 15.29
CA ASN A 361 22.40 -4.41 15.28
C ASN A 361 20.98 -5.02 15.24
N ILE A 362 20.06 -4.41 14.48
CA ILE A 362 18.70 -4.90 14.32
C ILE A 362 18.71 -6.08 13.36
N PRO A 363 18.12 -7.25 13.71
CA PRO A 363 17.95 -8.34 12.76
C PRO A 363 17.06 -7.91 11.58
N ARG A 364 17.42 -8.34 10.37
CA ARG A 364 16.76 -7.94 9.12
C ARG A 364 15.76 -9.01 8.70
N ASP A 365 14.75 -9.21 9.49
CA ASP A 365 13.71 -10.20 9.32
C ASP A 365 12.31 -9.62 9.62
N LYS A 366 11.28 -10.40 9.35
CA LYS A 366 9.87 -10.03 9.53
C LYS A 366 9.44 -9.82 10.99
N TYR A 367 10.31 -10.06 11.95
CA TYR A 367 10.04 -9.89 13.37
C TYR A 367 10.66 -8.62 13.96
N HIS A 368 11.61 -8.03 13.22
CA HIS A 368 12.34 -6.83 13.65
C HIS A 368 12.14 -5.64 12.70
N VAL A 369 11.63 -5.90 11.48
CA VAL A 369 11.11 -4.88 10.57
C VAL A 369 9.63 -5.22 10.35
N VAL A 370 8.74 -4.52 11.04
CA VAL A 370 7.34 -4.94 11.21
C VAL A 370 6.35 -3.82 10.88
N ALA A 371 5.12 -4.19 10.54
CA ALA A 371 4.04 -3.24 10.34
C ALA A 371 3.57 -2.63 11.67
N HIS A 372 3.13 -1.38 11.66
CA HIS A 372 2.40 -0.80 12.79
C HIS A 372 1.15 -1.64 13.13
N GLY A 373 0.35 -1.97 12.10
CA GLY A 373 -0.84 -2.80 12.27
C GLY A 373 -0.57 -4.18 12.87
N GLN A 374 0.64 -4.74 12.75
CA GLN A 374 1.00 -6.00 13.40
C GLN A 374 1.08 -5.86 14.94
N LEU A 375 1.61 -4.77 15.43
CA LEU A 375 1.81 -4.55 16.87
C LEU A 375 0.62 -3.85 17.53
N GLN A 376 -0.26 -3.24 16.74
CA GLN A 376 -1.45 -2.52 17.19
C GLN A 376 -2.69 -2.88 16.35
N PRO A 377 -3.05 -4.18 16.21
CA PRO A 377 -4.05 -4.63 15.24
C PRO A 377 -5.49 -4.18 15.55
N TYR A 378 -5.75 -3.72 16.77
CA TYR A 378 -7.08 -3.31 17.19
C TYR A 378 -7.55 -1.98 16.59
N ASN A 379 -6.67 -1.15 16.03
CA ASN A 379 -7.03 0.13 15.40
C ASN A 379 -6.03 0.62 14.35
N ARG A 380 -5.09 -0.21 13.91
CA ARG A 380 -4.09 0.10 12.87
C ARG A 380 -4.01 -1.01 11.84
N ILE A 381 -3.79 -0.63 10.58
CA ILE A 381 -3.55 -1.57 9.47
C ILE A 381 -2.34 -1.19 8.62
N ASP A 382 -1.71 -0.06 8.90
CA ASP A 382 -0.57 0.47 8.13
C ASP A 382 0.69 -0.40 8.25
N PRO A 383 1.51 -0.47 7.22
CA PRO A 383 1.42 0.19 5.92
C PRO A 383 0.42 -0.46 4.95
N GLY A 384 -0.42 -1.36 5.41
CA GLY A 384 -1.50 -1.99 4.68
C GLY A 384 -1.13 -3.27 3.90
N PRO A 385 -2.15 -3.95 3.34
CA PRO A 385 -1.99 -5.29 2.77
C PRO A 385 -1.19 -5.31 1.45
N ASN A 386 -1.04 -4.16 0.80
CA ASN A 386 -0.32 -4.05 -0.46
C ASN A 386 1.16 -3.63 -0.29
N TRP A 387 1.67 -3.57 0.95
CA TRP A 387 3.10 -3.40 1.17
C TRP A 387 3.87 -4.65 0.76
N PRO A 388 4.92 -4.56 -0.09
CA PRO A 388 5.59 -5.72 -0.66
C PRO A 388 6.62 -6.32 0.31
N TRP A 389 6.17 -6.94 1.38
CA TRP A 389 7.01 -7.38 2.50
C TRP A 389 8.16 -8.31 2.11
N ALA A 390 7.89 -9.31 1.25
CA ALA A 390 8.92 -10.27 0.84
C ALA A 390 10.05 -9.58 0.07
N SER A 391 9.71 -8.78 -0.95
CA SER A 391 10.67 -7.99 -1.71
C SER A 391 11.37 -6.94 -0.85
N TYR A 392 10.65 -6.33 0.10
CA TYR A 392 11.20 -5.31 0.97
C TYR A 392 12.31 -5.87 1.89
N ILE A 393 12.04 -6.97 2.60
CA ILE A 393 13.03 -7.65 3.43
C ILE A 393 14.21 -8.17 2.60
N ALA A 394 13.95 -8.71 1.41
CA ALA A 394 14.99 -9.15 0.49
C ALA A 394 15.91 -7.98 0.08
N LYS A 395 15.34 -6.80 -0.26
CA LYS A 395 16.10 -5.59 -0.62
C LYS A 395 16.92 -5.04 0.55
N ILE A 396 16.38 -5.03 1.78
CA ILE A 396 17.13 -4.63 2.97
C ILE A 396 18.39 -5.50 3.11
N ASN A 397 18.25 -6.81 2.96
CA ASN A 397 19.37 -7.74 3.04
C ASN A 397 20.37 -7.55 1.88
N GLU A 398 19.88 -7.32 0.66
CA GLU A 398 20.70 -7.00 -0.52
C GLU A 398 21.57 -5.75 -0.27
N TYR A 399 20.97 -4.61 0.12
CA TYR A 399 21.69 -3.35 0.38
C TYR A 399 22.63 -3.42 1.58
N CYS A 400 22.35 -4.27 2.54
CA CYS A 400 23.20 -4.48 3.69
C CYS A 400 24.50 -5.27 3.39
N GLY A 401 24.72 -5.69 2.18
CA GLY A 401 25.83 -6.59 1.85
C GLY A 401 25.68 -7.90 2.60
N GLY A 402 24.45 -8.23 3.02
CA GLY A 402 24.12 -9.55 3.51
C GLY A 402 24.50 -10.55 2.44
N ASN A 403 24.93 -11.73 2.84
CA ASN A 403 24.94 -12.84 1.92
C ASN A 403 23.67 -12.73 1.09
N PRO A 404 23.77 -12.69 -0.27
CA PRO A 404 22.59 -12.83 -1.09
C PRO A 404 21.79 -13.94 -0.41
N ALA A 405 20.49 -13.75 -0.22
CA ALA A 405 19.60 -14.75 0.39
C ALA A 405 20.15 -16.11 0.02
N PRO A 406 20.42 -17.04 0.96
CA PRO A 406 21.20 -18.23 0.70
C PRO A 406 20.92 -18.64 -0.72
N PRO A 407 21.96 -18.73 -1.60
CA PRO A 407 21.73 -18.75 -3.05
C PRO A 407 20.58 -19.71 -3.26
N PRO A 408 19.49 -19.30 -3.95
CA PRO A 408 18.29 -20.14 -4.06
C PRO A 408 18.83 -21.53 -4.30
N PRO A 409 18.39 -22.56 -3.56
CA PRO A 409 19.02 -23.88 -3.52
C PRO A 409 19.49 -24.18 -4.92
N PRO A 410 20.73 -24.65 -5.14
CA PRO A 410 21.43 -24.59 -6.43
C PRO A 410 20.41 -24.93 -7.53
N PRO A 411 20.23 -24.06 -8.53
CA PRO A 411 19.11 -24.15 -9.47
C PRO A 411 19.00 -25.61 -9.88
N PRO A 412 17.80 -26.21 -9.88
CA PRO A 412 17.65 -27.56 -10.36
C PRO A 412 18.43 -27.63 -11.67
N PRO A 413 19.29 -28.64 -11.89
CA PRO A 413 20.30 -28.66 -12.96
C PRO A 413 19.66 -28.18 -14.25
N ALA A 414 20.31 -27.31 -15.01
CA ALA A 414 19.78 -26.67 -16.21
C ALA A 414 19.15 -27.75 -17.10
N GLY A 415 17.81 -27.87 -17.12
CA GLY A 415 17.07 -28.98 -17.72
C GLY A 415 16.01 -29.58 -16.80
N GLY A 416 15.96 -29.22 -15.50
CA GLY A 416 14.95 -29.73 -14.56
C GLY A 416 13.53 -29.27 -14.92
N THR A 417 12.56 -30.15 -14.67
CA THR A 417 11.13 -29.84 -14.77
C THR A 417 10.70 -29.07 -13.53
N ILE A 418 10.03 -27.92 -13.70
CA ILE A 418 9.40 -27.15 -12.63
C ILE A 418 7.89 -27.44 -12.70
N ILE A 419 7.30 -27.85 -11.59
CA ILE A 419 5.84 -28.00 -11.48
C ILE A 419 5.34 -26.91 -10.52
N ILE A 420 4.31 -26.20 -10.93
CA ILE A 420 3.61 -25.20 -10.15
C ILE A 420 2.21 -25.77 -9.87
N ASP A 421 1.99 -26.26 -8.64
CA ASP A 421 0.71 -26.77 -8.16
C ASP A 421 -0.22 -25.62 -7.79
N SER A 422 -1.52 -25.83 -7.85
CA SER A 422 -2.55 -24.89 -7.40
C SER A 422 -2.53 -24.62 -5.89
N ASN A 423 -1.83 -25.45 -5.12
CA ASN A 423 -1.62 -25.28 -3.69
C ASN A 423 -0.14 -24.96 -3.41
N ASN A 424 0.14 -23.77 -2.91
CA ASN A 424 1.51 -23.35 -2.62
C ASN A 424 2.23 -24.23 -1.60
N ALA A 425 1.51 -24.98 -0.75
CA ALA A 425 2.13 -25.95 0.15
C ALA A 425 2.83 -27.11 -0.58
N ASN A 426 2.48 -27.35 -1.84
CA ASN A 426 3.08 -28.37 -2.70
C ASN A 426 4.19 -27.81 -3.60
N ASN A 427 4.41 -26.49 -3.59
CA ASN A 427 5.39 -25.80 -4.41
C ASN A 427 6.71 -25.60 -3.66
N ASP A 428 7.81 -25.71 -4.39
CA ASP A 428 9.08 -25.17 -3.91
C ASP A 428 9.04 -23.63 -4.08
N ALA A 429 8.81 -22.90 -2.99
CA ALA A 429 8.66 -21.45 -2.98
C ALA A 429 9.86 -20.68 -3.57
N ALA A 430 11.04 -21.32 -3.65
CA ALA A 430 12.22 -20.74 -4.29
C ALA A 430 12.10 -20.63 -5.81
N VAL A 431 11.30 -21.49 -6.44
CA VAL A 431 11.23 -21.62 -7.91
C VAL A 431 9.81 -21.70 -8.48
N ALA A 432 8.77 -21.86 -7.65
CA ALA A 432 7.39 -22.04 -8.09
C ALA A 432 6.39 -21.44 -7.10
N LYS A 433 5.38 -20.71 -7.59
CA LYS A 433 4.26 -20.19 -6.80
C LYS A 433 3.03 -19.97 -7.65
N VAL A 434 1.84 -20.14 -7.03
CA VAL A 434 0.55 -19.77 -7.63
C VAL A 434 -0.05 -18.60 -6.87
N ALA A 435 -0.75 -17.71 -7.60
CA ALA A 435 -1.53 -16.62 -7.02
C ALA A 435 -2.90 -16.53 -7.71
N VAL A 436 -3.95 -16.36 -6.92
CA VAL A 436 -5.33 -16.15 -7.38
C VAL A 436 -5.99 -15.05 -6.55
N SER A 437 -6.98 -14.36 -7.12
CA SER A 437 -7.80 -13.38 -6.38
C SER A 437 -8.89 -14.08 -5.54
N ALA A 438 -9.59 -13.30 -4.72
CA ALA A 438 -10.76 -13.79 -3.96
C ALA A 438 -11.95 -14.24 -4.82
N ASN A 439 -11.92 -13.96 -6.14
CA ASN A 439 -12.97 -14.42 -7.08
C ASN A 439 -12.77 -15.86 -7.56
N TRP A 440 -11.66 -16.49 -7.19
CA TRP A 440 -11.39 -17.90 -7.46
C TRP A 440 -11.77 -18.75 -6.26
N THR A 441 -12.40 -19.87 -6.50
CA THR A 441 -12.84 -20.80 -5.47
C THR A 441 -11.98 -22.07 -5.49
N SER A 442 -11.44 -22.46 -4.33
CA SER A 442 -10.70 -23.73 -4.16
C SER A 442 -11.65 -24.89 -3.98
N THR A 443 -11.34 -26.03 -4.60
CA THR A 443 -12.13 -27.25 -4.47
C THR A 443 -11.32 -28.53 -4.82
N SER A 444 -11.76 -29.66 -4.33
CA SER A 444 -11.33 -31.02 -4.72
C SER A 444 -12.48 -31.90 -5.18
N ALA A 445 -13.65 -31.28 -5.48
CA ALA A 445 -14.89 -32.03 -5.73
C ALA A 445 -14.91 -32.86 -7.03
N THR A 446 -14.17 -32.43 -8.08
CA THR A 446 -14.10 -33.19 -9.34
C THR A 446 -12.80 -34.00 -9.36
N PRO A 447 -12.83 -35.34 -9.44
CA PRO A 447 -11.63 -36.17 -9.49
C PRO A 447 -10.76 -35.89 -10.73
N GLY A 448 -9.47 -36.25 -10.64
CA GLY A 448 -8.53 -36.06 -11.73
C GLY A 448 -7.71 -34.78 -11.65
N TYR A 449 -7.74 -34.06 -10.52
CA TYR A 449 -6.85 -32.94 -10.23
C TYR A 449 -5.42 -33.43 -9.93
N TYR A 450 -4.47 -32.51 -10.06
CA TYR A 450 -3.09 -32.68 -9.65
C TYR A 450 -2.95 -32.30 -8.16
N GLY A 451 -2.10 -32.99 -7.42
CA GLY A 451 -1.86 -32.67 -6.01
C GLY A 451 -3.09 -32.81 -5.12
N SER A 452 -3.49 -31.74 -4.44
CA SER A 452 -4.50 -31.75 -3.37
C SER A 452 -5.82 -31.07 -3.73
N GLY A 453 -5.99 -30.51 -4.93
CA GLY A 453 -7.19 -29.80 -5.38
C GLY A 453 -6.87 -28.80 -6.49
N TYR A 454 -7.82 -27.93 -6.79
CA TYR A 454 -7.68 -26.92 -7.85
C TYR A 454 -8.53 -25.68 -7.55
N TRP A 455 -8.20 -24.56 -8.21
CA TRP A 455 -9.00 -23.33 -8.23
C TRP A 455 -9.89 -23.31 -9.47
N PHE A 456 -11.08 -22.74 -9.34
CA PHE A 456 -11.94 -22.45 -10.49
C PHE A 456 -12.57 -21.08 -10.36
N ALA A 457 -12.88 -20.46 -11.50
CA ALA A 457 -13.63 -19.21 -11.55
C ALA A 457 -14.59 -19.23 -12.74
N GLU A 458 -15.72 -18.53 -12.62
CA GLU A 458 -16.63 -18.30 -13.73
C GLU A 458 -15.97 -17.43 -14.79
N THR A 459 -16.28 -17.74 -16.05
CA THR A 459 -15.78 -16.99 -17.20
C THR A 459 -16.50 -15.66 -17.30
N GLU A 460 -15.73 -14.58 -17.37
CA GLU A 460 -16.21 -13.21 -17.41
C GLU A 460 -15.22 -12.34 -18.17
N ALA A 461 -15.70 -11.28 -18.84
CA ALA A 461 -14.84 -10.33 -19.55
C ALA A 461 -14.12 -9.37 -18.58
N ILE A 462 -13.29 -9.94 -17.71
CA ILE A 462 -12.56 -9.23 -16.66
C ILE A 462 -11.10 -9.70 -16.60
N SER A 463 -10.19 -8.79 -16.32
CA SER A 463 -8.77 -9.08 -16.12
C SER A 463 -8.53 -9.58 -14.70
N ASP A 464 -8.73 -10.86 -14.48
CA ASP A 464 -8.61 -11.54 -13.19
C ASP A 464 -8.16 -12.99 -13.43
N ALA A 465 -6.84 -13.18 -13.56
CA ALA A 465 -6.24 -14.44 -13.95
C ALA A 465 -5.66 -15.20 -12.76
N ALA A 466 -5.63 -16.54 -12.82
CA ALA A 466 -4.76 -17.33 -11.98
C ALA A 466 -3.32 -17.27 -12.52
N GLU A 467 -2.36 -16.89 -11.68
CA GLU A 467 -0.95 -16.77 -12.05
C GLU A 467 -0.14 -17.95 -11.54
N PHE A 468 0.54 -18.67 -12.44
CA PHE A 468 1.51 -19.71 -12.15
C PHE A 468 2.91 -19.15 -12.43
N SER A 469 3.62 -18.74 -11.40
CA SER A 469 4.94 -18.13 -11.51
C SER A 469 6.05 -19.15 -11.28
N PHE A 470 7.14 -19.03 -12.06
CA PHE A 470 8.32 -19.90 -11.94
C PHE A 470 9.62 -19.13 -12.19
N TYR A 471 10.67 -19.52 -11.49
CA TYR A 471 11.97 -18.90 -11.58
C TYR A 471 12.92 -19.66 -12.49
N LEU A 472 13.62 -18.95 -13.38
CA LEU A 472 14.71 -19.47 -14.18
C LEU A 472 16.02 -18.73 -13.86
N PRO A 473 17.11 -19.44 -13.54
CA PRO A 473 18.40 -18.81 -13.24
C PRO A 473 19.06 -18.18 -14.47
N ALA A 474 18.69 -18.63 -15.67
CA ALA A 474 19.19 -18.14 -16.95
C ALA A 474 18.06 -18.19 -17.99
N ALA A 475 18.22 -17.39 -19.06
CA ALA A 475 17.31 -17.45 -20.19
C ALA A 475 17.30 -18.87 -20.81
N ALA A 476 16.12 -19.40 -21.09
CA ALA A 476 15.94 -20.72 -21.66
C ALA A 476 14.65 -20.85 -22.47
N THR A 477 14.69 -21.68 -23.52
CA THR A 477 13.48 -22.10 -24.22
C THR A 477 12.90 -23.31 -23.51
N LYS A 478 11.66 -23.21 -23.04
CA LYS A 478 10.97 -24.22 -22.23
C LYS A 478 9.62 -24.59 -22.83
N THR A 479 9.29 -25.88 -22.72
CA THR A 479 7.94 -26.37 -23.03
C THR A 479 7.05 -26.24 -21.79
N VAL A 480 5.86 -25.67 -21.97
CA VAL A 480 4.84 -25.48 -20.95
C VAL A 480 3.70 -26.47 -21.17
N ASP A 481 3.34 -27.19 -20.13
CA ASP A 481 2.16 -28.05 -20.10
C ASP A 481 1.22 -27.56 -18.98
N ALA A 482 -0.10 -27.80 -19.12
CA ALA A 482 -1.07 -27.56 -18.07
C ALA A 482 -1.84 -28.85 -17.72
N TRP A 483 -2.37 -28.86 -16.50
CA TRP A 483 -3.24 -29.91 -15.98
C TRP A 483 -4.56 -29.29 -15.53
N TRP A 484 -5.69 -29.97 -15.72
CA TRP A 484 -7.01 -29.56 -15.25
C TRP A 484 -7.94 -30.75 -15.07
N THR A 485 -9.05 -30.55 -14.35
CA THR A 485 -10.17 -31.50 -14.32
C THR A 485 -11.14 -31.19 -15.45
N ALA A 486 -11.42 -32.16 -16.33
CA ALA A 486 -12.36 -31.99 -17.43
C ALA A 486 -13.82 -32.04 -16.98
N GLY A 487 -14.71 -31.37 -17.71
CA GLY A 487 -16.15 -31.37 -17.46
C GLY A 487 -16.93 -30.54 -18.47
N THR A 488 -18.22 -30.82 -18.64
CA THR A 488 -19.06 -30.18 -19.67
C THR A 488 -19.33 -28.69 -19.45
N ASN A 489 -19.19 -28.22 -18.21
CA ASN A 489 -19.32 -26.80 -17.84
C ASN A 489 -17.99 -26.02 -17.93
N ARG A 490 -16.90 -26.65 -18.35
CA ARG A 490 -15.61 -26.00 -18.51
C ARG A 490 -15.54 -25.19 -19.80
N SER A 491 -14.64 -24.20 -19.86
CA SER A 491 -14.38 -23.41 -21.06
C SER A 491 -13.73 -24.30 -22.15
N GLU A 492 -14.22 -24.16 -23.37
CA GLU A 492 -13.61 -24.77 -24.57
C GLU A 492 -12.42 -23.94 -25.08
N THR A 493 -12.27 -22.71 -24.58
CA THR A 493 -11.27 -21.74 -25.04
C THR A 493 -10.58 -21.04 -23.85
N ALA A 494 -10.22 -21.80 -22.81
CA ALA A 494 -9.52 -21.30 -21.61
C ALA A 494 -8.16 -20.71 -22.01
N PRO A 495 -7.92 -19.38 -21.88
CA PRO A 495 -6.72 -18.73 -22.40
C PRO A 495 -5.55 -18.86 -21.40
N PHE A 496 -4.53 -19.62 -21.75
CA PHE A 496 -3.24 -19.60 -21.07
C PHE A 496 -2.29 -18.63 -21.76
N VAL A 497 -1.70 -17.70 -21.02
CA VAL A 497 -0.80 -16.68 -21.56
C VAL A 497 0.56 -16.78 -20.88
N ALA A 498 1.62 -16.95 -21.66
CA ALA A 498 2.99 -16.98 -21.17
C ALA A 498 3.63 -15.59 -21.20
N PHE A 499 4.33 -15.21 -20.12
CA PHE A 499 5.09 -13.97 -19.99
C PHE A 499 6.50 -14.26 -19.49
N ASN A 500 7.49 -13.52 -20.04
CA ASN A 500 8.86 -13.57 -19.52
C ASN A 500 9.01 -12.77 -18.22
N ALA A 501 10.20 -12.84 -17.60
CA ALA A 501 10.49 -12.14 -16.35
C ALA A 501 10.44 -10.59 -16.48
N GLY A 502 10.58 -10.04 -17.68
CA GLY A 502 10.39 -8.62 -17.97
C GLY A 502 8.93 -8.21 -18.23
N GLY A 503 7.96 -9.14 -18.05
CA GLY A 503 6.54 -8.88 -18.31
C GLY A 503 6.14 -8.92 -19.79
N THR A 504 7.04 -9.25 -20.71
CA THR A 504 6.72 -9.37 -22.14
C THR A 504 5.87 -10.61 -22.39
N LYS A 505 4.74 -10.45 -23.05
CA LYS A 505 3.88 -11.54 -23.50
C LYS A 505 4.57 -12.35 -24.58
N LEU A 506 4.73 -13.66 -24.34
CA LEU A 506 5.37 -14.59 -25.26
C LEU A 506 4.38 -15.31 -26.18
N GLY A 507 3.14 -15.47 -25.73
CA GLY A 507 2.08 -16.11 -26.50
C GLY A 507 0.83 -16.38 -25.70
N THR A 508 -0.26 -16.71 -26.42
CA THR A 508 -1.53 -17.18 -25.85
C THR A 508 -1.91 -18.50 -26.48
N VAL A 509 -2.35 -19.44 -25.65
CA VAL A 509 -2.85 -20.76 -26.09
C VAL A 509 -4.22 -20.98 -25.46
N ASN A 510 -5.23 -21.18 -26.28
CA ASN A 510 -6.58 -21.51 -25.83
C ASN A 510 -6.70 -23.03 -25.65
N ALA A 511 -6.94 -23.47 -24.41
CA ALA A 511 -7.11 -24.87 -24.08
C ALA A 511 -8.61 -25.24 -23.96
N ASN A 512 -8.98 -26.37 -24.53
CA ASN A 512 -10.32 -26.91 -24.31
C ASN A 512 -10.32 -27.76 -23.04
N GLN A 513 -10.86 -27.18 -21.94
CA GLN A 513 -10.93 -27.83 -20.65
C GLN A 513 -12.14 -28.77 -20.48
N THR A 514 -13.01 -28.90 -21.49
CA THR A 514 -14.08 -29.89 -21.48
C THR A 514 -13.56 -31.32 -21.70
N THR A 515 -12.34 -31.45 -22.22
CA THR A 515 -11.67 -32.71 -22.56
C THR A 515 -10.24 -32.74 -22.02
N ASN A 516 -9.57 -33.89 -22.17
CA ASN A 516 -8.16 -34.07 -21.83
C ASN A 516 -7.78 -33.78 -20.36
N GLY A 517 -8.73 -33.80 -19.43
CA GLY A 517 -8.44 -33.64 -18.00
C GLY A 517 -7.71 -34.86 -17.40
N GLY A 518 -7.10 -34.64 -16.23
CA GLY A 518 -6.40 -35.68 -15.48
C GLY A 518 -5.06 -36.10 -16.10
N LYS A 519 -4.46 -35.25 -16.93
CA LYS A 519 -3.14 -35.48 -17.56
C LYS A 519 -2.47 -34.18 -17.96
N TRP A 520 -1.15 -34.21 -18.19
CA TRP A 520 -0.42 -33.09 -18.75
C TRP A 520 -0.77 -32.88 -20.23
N VAL A 521 -1.17 -31.67 -20.57
CA VAL A 521 -1.48 -31.23 -21.94
C VAL A 521 -0.52 -30.14 -22.33
N GLN A 522 0.25 -30.34 -23.41
CA GLN A 522 1.20 -29.34 -23.87
C GLN A 522 0.48 -28.11 -24.40
N LEU A 523 0.84 -26.93 -23.86
CA LEU A 523 0.38 -25.63 -24.32
C LEU A 523 1.29 -25.08 -25.44
N GLY A 524 2.60 -25.17 -25.27
CA GLY A 524 3.55 -24.67 -26.26
C GLY A 524 4.98 -24.61 -25.75
N THR A 525 5.85 -24.06 -26.58
CA THR A 525 7.26 -23.83 -26.25
C THR A 525 7.56 -22.34 -26.40
N PHE A 526 8.17 -21.74 -25.36
CA PHE A 526 8.39 -20.29 -25.26
C PHE A 526 9.82 -20.00 -24.82
N SER A 527 10.37 -18.85 -25.27
CA SER A 527 11.69 -18.37 -24.87
C SER A 527 11.56 -17.44 -23.66
N PHE A 528 11.86 -17.95 -22.49
CA PHE A 528 11.82 -17.23 -21.23
C PHE A 528 13.16 -16.57 -20.90
N THR A 529 13.14 -15.51 -20.10
CA THR A 529 14.34 -14.82 -19.63
C THR A 529 14.73 -15.29 -18.22
N ALA A 530 15.93 -14.97 -17.77
CA ALA A 530 16.32 -15.18 -16.38
C ALA A 530 15.39 -14.39 -15.45
N GLY A 531 15.07 -14.94 -14.27
CA GLY A 531 14.19 -14.34 -13.28
C GLY A 531 12.83 -15.03 -13.18
N TRP A 532 11.87 -14.38 -12.54
CA TRP A 532 10.51 -14.86 -12.36
C TRP A 532 9.68 -14.66 -13.62
N ASN A 533 9.39 -15.75 -14.31
CA ASN A 533 8.49 -15.85 -15.45
C ASN A 533 7.12 -16.33 -14.99
N LYS A 534 6.08 -16.21 -15.82
CA LYS A 534 4.74 -16.70 -15.46
C LYS A 534 3.94 -17.23 -16.63
N VAL A 535 3.04 -18.15 -16.30
CA VAL A 535 1.93 -18.56 -17.16
C VAL A 535 0.64 -18.21 -16.42
N VAL A 536 -0.25 -17.46 -17.06
CA VAL A 536 -1.50 -17.06 -16.45
C VAL A 536 -2.68 -17.72 -17.15
N LEU A 537 -3.65 -18.19 -16.39
CA LEU A 537 -4.94 -18.64 -16.91
C LEU A 537 -5.96 -17.52 -16.76
N SER A 538 -6.34 -16.92 -17.86
CA SER A 538 -7.35 -15.87 -17.89
C SER A 538 -8.75 -16.45 -17.78
N ARG A 539 -9.65 -15.76 -17.04
CA ARG A 539 -11.09 -16.03 -17.06
C ARG A 539 -11.84 -15.22 -18.13
N TRP A 540 -11.13 -14.36 -18.86
CA TRP A 540 -11.69 -13.57 -19.95
C TRP A 540 -11.83 -14.41 -21.23
N THR A 541 -12.93 -15.14 -21.29
CA THR A 541 -13.34 -15.98 -22.43
C THR A 541 -14.87 -16.04 -22.51
N THR A 542 -15.44 -16.87 -23.37
CA THR A 542 -16.88 -16.99 -23.56
C THR A 542 -17.60 -17.21 -22.21
N ALA A 543 -18.52 -16.31 -21.86
CA ALA A 543 -19.26 -16.32 -20.59
C ALA A 543 -20.14 -17.57 -20.41
N GLY A 544 -20.49 -17.87 -19.15
CA GLY A 544 -21.39 -18.98 -18.79
C GLY A 544 -20.69 -20.33 -18.67
N LYS A 545 -19.37 -20.33 -18.54
CA LYS A 545 -18.52 -21.51 -18.28
C LYS A 545 -17.66 -21.26 -17.04
N VAL A 546 -16.79 -22.21 -16.71
CA VAL A 546 -15.73 -22.03 -15.72
C VAL A 546 -14.37 -22.38 -16.32
N VAL A 547 -13.32 -21.74 -15.82
CA VAL A 547 -11.93 -22.11 -16.08
C VAL A 547 -11.33 -22.78 -14.86
N ILE A 548 -10.44 -23.74 -15.07
CA ILE A 548 -9.81 -24.58 -14.05
C ILE A 548 -8.31 -24.28 -14.00
N ALA A 549 -7.86 -23.78 -12.87
CA ALA A 549 -6.45 -23.55 -12.55
C ALA A 549 -5.97 -24.63 -11.57
N ASP A 550 -5.30 -25.64 -12.10
CA ASP A 550 -4.91 -26.83 -11.33
C ASP A 550 -3.38 -26.88 -11.22
N ALA A 551 -2.67 -27.26 -12.28
CA ALA A 551 -1.21 -27.23 -12.25
C ALA A 551 -0.61 -26.82 -13.60
N VAL A 552 0.60 -26.22 -13.55
CA VAL A 552 1.43 -25.89 -14.72
C VAL A 552 2.78 -26.59 -14.56
N ARG A 553 3.31 -27.14 -15.65
CA ARG A 553 4.63 -27.74 -15.71
C ARG A 553 5.48 -27.05 -16.77
N VAL A 554 6.71 -26.71 -16.39
CA VAL A 554 7.72 -26.09 -17.25
C VAL A 554 8.92 -27.04 -17.36
N ARG A 555 9.23 -27.53 -18.57
CA ARG A 555 10.27 -28.54 -18.78
C ARG A 555 11.20 -28.23 -19.95
#